data_f8b70967fc5d9aa92af8bca1529cde91
#
_entry.id   f8b70967fc5d9aa92af8bca1529cde91
#
_cell.length_a   1.000
_cell.length_b   1.000
_cell.length_c   1.000
_cell.angle_alpha   90.00
_cell.angle_beta   90.00
_cell.angle_gamma   90.00
#
_symmetry.space_group_name_H-M   'P 1'
#
loop_
_entity.id
_entity.type
_entity.pdbx_description
1 polymer ?
#
loop_
_entity_poly.entity_id
_entity_poly.type
_entity_poly.pdbx_seq_one_letter_code
_entity_poly.pdbx_strand_id
1 'polypeptide(L)'
;LTPLAVDLGMLESTALGRRRADLFARRRADIAAINDAIDAIRIEGTPLSKLLRRPEFNEADLRAALSDLRVLDGVWTTVHADRRYQPYIARHRADTRRLHETESRRIPREVDYHALEGLRSEAAEALTRFRPDTFGQAGRLEGVTPADLTLLSVHLKRLAREPGRSPVRTA
;
A
#
# COMPACT_ATOMS: atom_id res chain seq x y z
N LEU A 1 -19.41 -2.28 -1.40
CA LEU A 1 -20.70 -1.64 -1.75
C LEU A 1 -21.62 -1.45 -0.53
N THR A 2 -21.75 -2.43 0.40
CA THR A 2 -22.67 -2.33 1.57
C THR A 2 -22.35 -1.13 2.48
N PRO A 3 -21.09 -0.82 2.84
CA PRO A 3 -20.81 0.39 3.65
C PRO A 3 -21.34 1.66 3.02
N LEU A 4 -21.08 1.85 1.73
CA LEU A 4 -21.53 3.04 0.99
C LEU A 4 -23.05 3.12 0.91
N ALA A 5 -23.72 1.97 0.72
CA ALA A 5 -25.18 1.93 0.69
C ALA A 5 -25.84 2.26 2.04
N VAL A 6 -25.19 1.91 3.16
CA VAL A 6 -25.60 2.30 4.52
C VAL A 6 -25.40 3.80 4.70
N ASP A 7 -24.22 4.32 4.37
CA ASP A 7 -23.87 5.73 4.54
C ASP A 7 -24.77 6.66 3.71
N LEU A 8 -25.26 6.19 2.55
CA LEU A 8 -26.19 6.91 1.69
C LEU A 8 -27.68 6.69 2.04
N GLY A 9 -27.99 5.95 3.11
CA GLY A 9 -29.37 5.66 3.54
C GLY A 9 -30.16 4.77 2.55
N MET A 10 -29.51 4.16 1.55
CA MET A 10 -30.17 3.39 0.50
C MET A 10 -30.83 2.10 1.00
N LEU A 11 -30.44 1.62 2.18
CA LEU A 11 -30.98 0.39 2.76
C LEU A 11 -32.18 0.63 3.69
N GLU A 12 -32.50 1.88 4.02
CA GLU A 12 -33.54 2.21 4.99
C GLU A 12 -34.96 2.11 4.41
N SER A 13 -35.11 2.17 3.09
CA SER A 13 -36.42 2.25 2.41
C SER A 13 -37.25 0.96 2.47
N THR A 14 -36.63 -0.20 2.74
CA THR A 14 -37.29 -1.51 2.75
C THR A 14 -36.99 -2.30 4.01
N ALA A 15 -37.91 -3.20 4.42
CA ALA A 15 -37.71 -4.11 5.57
C ALA A 15 -36.46 -5.00 5.37
N LEU A 16 -36.25 -5.48 4.16
CA LEU A 16 -35.05 -6.28 3.79
C LEU A 16 -33.78 -5.44 3.88
N GLY A 17 -33.81 -4.19 3.41
CA GLY A 17 -32.70 -3.26 3.48
C GLY A 17 -32.30 -2.96 4.93
N ARG A 18 -33.25 -2.64 5.79
CA ARG A 18 -33.01 -2.42 7.24
C ARG A 18 -32.40 -3.65 7.90
N ARG A 19 -32.93 -4.85 7.65
CA ARG A 19 -32.35 -6.09 8.17
C ARG A 19 -30.91 -6.33 7.71
N ARG A 20 -30.58 -5.95 6.47
CA ARG A 20 -29.21 -6.00 5.96
C ARG A 20 -28.28 -4.99 6.64
N ALA A 21 -28.76 -3.78 6.88
CA ALA A 21 -28.04 -2.75 7.62
C ALA A 21 -27.73 -3.20 9.06
N ASP A 22 -28.73 -3.77 9.75
CA ASP A 22 -28.57 -4.30 11.12
C ASP A 22 -27.55 -5.44 11.18
N LEU A 23 -27.61 -6.40 10.25
CA LEU A 23 -26.63 -7.50 10.15
C LEU A 23 -25.24 -6.99 9.87
N PHE A 24 -25.13 -5.98 9.03
CA PHE A 24 -23.82 -5.36 8.71
C PHE A 24 -23.25 -4.61 9.92
N ALA A 25 -24.09 -3.84 10.63
CA ALA A 25 -23.70 -3.14 11.85
C ALA A 25 -23.24 -4.13 12.93
N ARG A 26 -24.02 -5.20 13.16
CA ARG A 26 -23.66 -6.27 14.09
C ARG A 26 -22.34 -6.94 13.71
N ARG A 27 -22.16 -7.32 12.44
CA ARG A 27 -20.91 -7.92 11.97
C ARG A 27 -19.70 -7.00 12.19
N ARG A 28 -19.86 -5.69 11.98
CA ARG A 28 -18.79 -4.71 12.26
C ARG A 28 -18.45 -4.64 13.75
N ALA A 29 -19.46 -4.63 14.61
CA ALA A 29 -19.27 -4.63 16.06
C ALA A 29 -18.57 -5.90 16.53
N ASP A 30 -18.97 -7.06 16.02
CA ASP A 30 -18.37 -8.35 16.34
C ASP A 30 -16.88 -8.39 15.89
N ILE A 31 -16.56 -7.88 14.67
CA ILE A 31 -15.18 -7.78 14.20
C ILE A 31 -14.34 -6.87 15.11
N ALA A 32 -14.89 -5.73 15.53
CA ALA A 32 -14.22 -4.81 16.44
C ALA A 32 -13.96 -5.49 17.80
N ALA A 33 -14.96 -6.12 18.39
CA ALA A 33 -14.83 -6.80 19.67
C ALA A 33 -13.75 -7.89 19.69
N ILE A 34 -13.67 -8.72 18.61
CA ILE A 34 -12.61 -9.73 18.49
C ILE A 34 -11.24 -9.04 18.34
N ASN A 35 -11.14 -7.98 17.54
CA ASN A 35 -9.89 -7.29 17.36
C ASN A 35 -9.38 -6.64 18.65
N ASP A 36 -10.26 -6.00 19.42
CA ASP A 36 -9.90 -5.38 20.71
C ASP A 36 -9.46 -6.45 21.71
N ALA A 37 -10.12 -7.60 21.74
CA ALA A 37 -9.75 -8.73 22.60
C ALA A 37 -8.37 -9.33 22.19
N ILE A 38 -8.11 -9.47 20.89
CA ILE A 38 -6.80 -9.94 20.38
C ILE A 38 -5.67 -9.01 20.83
N ASP A 39 -5.90 -7.71 20.82
CA ASP A 39 -4.87 -6.73 21.17
C ASP A 39 -4.67 -6.62 22.70
N ALA A 40 -5.70 -6.94 23.49
CA ALA A 40 -5.66 -6.92 24.96
C ALA A 40 -5.06 -8.19 25.59
N ILE A 41 -5.30 -9.37 24.99
CA ILE A 41 -4.98 -10.66 25.62
C ILE A 41 -3.55 -11.11 25.38
N ARG A 42 -2.98 -11.73 26.41
CA ARG A 42 -1.70 -12.43 26.38
C ARG A 42 -1.89 -13.86 26.86
N ILE A 43 -1.30 -14.81 26.16
CA ILE A 43 -1.24 -16.22 26.53
C ILE A 43 0.21 -16.54 26.87
N GLU A 44 0.46 -17.00 28.11
CA GLU A 44 1.81 -17.28 28.62
C GLU A 44 2.80 -16.12 28.37
N GLY A 45 2.35 -14.89 28.60
CA GLY A 45 3.15 -13.67 28.40
C GLY A 45 3.28 -13.21 26.94
N THR A 46 2.87 -14.02 25.97
CA THR A 46 2.92 -13.66 24.54
C THR A 46 1.62 -13.01 24.09
N PRO A 47 1.67 -11.82 23.43
CA PRO A 47 0.46 -11.21 22.88
C PRO A 47 -0.24 -12.13 21.90
N LEU A 48 -1.58 -12.23 22.00
CA LEU A 48 -2.40 -13.06 21.09
C LEU A 48 -2.22 -12.63 19.63
N SER A 49 -2.08 -11.34 19.37
CA SER A 49 -1.76 -10.79 18.05
C SER A 49 -0.44 -11.28 17.44
N LYS A 50 0.51 -11.70 18.27
CA LYS A 50 1.77 -12.33 17.83
C LYS A 50 1.58 -13.83 17.58
N LEU A 51 0.78 -14.52 18.41
CA LEU A 51 0.48 -15.93 18.22
C LEU A 51 -0.27 -16.21 16.93
N LEU A 52 -1.20 -15.35 16.54
CA LEU A 52 -1.96 -15.44 15.28
C LEU A 52 -1.10 -15.45 14.01
N ARG A 53 0.16 -15.01 14.11
CA ARG A 53 1.09 -15.02 12.96
C ARG A 53 1.80 -16.36 12.78
N ARG A 54 1.71 -17.26 13.78
CA ARG A 54 2.34 -18.56 13.72
C ARG A 54 1.52 -19.49 12.83
N PRO A 55 2.16 -20.30 11.96
CA PRO A 55 1.45 -21.22 11.06
C PRO A 55 0.56 -22.22 11.80
N GLU A 56 1.02 -22.67 12.97
CA GLU A 56 0.33 -23.64 13.82
C GLU A 56 -0.91 -23.09 14.53
N PHE A 57 -1.01 -21.76 14.73
CA PHE A 57 -2.13 -21.14 15.41
C PHE A 57 -3.31 -20.95 14.43
N ASN A 58 -4.38 -21.70 14.64
CA ASN A 58 -5.52 -21.74 13.74
C ASN A 58 -6.77 -21.02 14.29
N GLU A 59 -7.87 -21.04 13.56
CA GLU A 59 -9.13 -20.41 13.96
C GLU A 59 -9.72 -21.03 15.23
N ALA A 60 -9.58 -22.35 15.42
CA ALA A 60 -10.10 -23.02 16.62
C ALA A 60 -9.35 -22.55 17.86
N ASP A 61 -8.04 -22.35 17.77
CA ASP A 61 -7.23 -21.80 18.86
C ASP A 61 -7.66 -20.37 19.21
N LEU A 62 -7.99 -19.56 18.20
CA LEU A 62 -8.52 -18.20 18.42
C LEU A 62 -9.88 -18.23 19.12
N ARG A 63 -10.79 -19.12 18.71
CA ARG A 63 -12.10 -19.31 19.35
C ARG A 63 -11.96 -19.77 20.79
N ALA A 64 -11.04 -20.69 21.06
CA ALA A 64 -10.74 -21.17 22.39
C ALA A 64 -10.19 -20.05 23.30
N ALA A 65 -9.25 -19.26 22.78
CA ALA A 65 -8.66 -18.14 23.52
C ALA A 65 -9.67 -17.03 23.86
N LEU A 66 -10.74 -16.90 23.09
CA LEU A 66 -11.77 -15.86 23.21
C LEU A 66 -13.17 -16.49 23.44
N SER A 67 -13.25 -17.58 24.18
CA SER A 67 -14.46 -18.37 24.40
C SER A 67 -15.64 -17.60 24.99
N ASP A 68 -15.36 -16.50 25.71
CA ASP A 68 -16.37 -15.64 26.32
C ASP A 68 -17.09 -14.71 25.32
N LEU A 69 -16.52 -14.55 24.12
CA LEU A 69 -17.13 -13.68 23.12
C LEU A 69 -18.23 -14.38 22.33
N ARG A 70 -19.41 -13.76 22.32
CA ARG A 70 -20.60 -14.21 21.56
C ARG A 70 -20.74 -13.40 20.28
N VAL A 71 -20.21 -13.92 19.20
CA VAL A 71 -20.18 -13.26 17.88
C VAL A 71 -20.74 -14.17 16.79
N LEU A 72 -21.08 -13.60 15.64
CA LEU A 72 -21.52 -14.35 14.47
C LEU A 72 -20.40 -15.28 13.96
N ASP A 73 -20.74 -16.55 13.67
CA ASP A 73 -19.76 -17.57 13.29
C ASP A 73 -18.80 -17.16 12.16
N GLY A 74 -19.30 -16.60 11.08
CA GLY A 74 -18.49 -16.18 9.94
C GLY A 74 -17.52 -15.02 10.22
N VAL A 75 -17.54 -14.44 11.42
CA VAL A 75 -16.62 -13.36 11.82
C VAL A 75 -15.27 -13.92 12.23
N TRP A 76 -15.22 -15.08 12.87
CA TRP A 76 -13.99 -15.72 13.30
C TRP A 76 -13.02 -15.97 12.16
N THR A 77 -13.51 -16.59 11.09
CA THR A 77 -12.72 -16.86 9.87
C THR A 77 -12.19 -15.57 9.26
N THR A 78 -13.05 -14.53 9.20
CA THR A 78 -12.66 -13.23 8.67
C THR A 78 -11.52 -12.61 9.48
N VAL A 79 -11.68 -12.51 10.80
CA VAL A 79 -10.68 -11.86 11.65
C VAL A 79 -9.39 -12.67 11.72
N HIS A 80 -9.48 -14.01 11.82
CA HIS A 80 -8.29 -14.86 11.81
C HIS A 80 -7.49 -14.67 10.51
N ALA A 81 -8.15 -14.69 9.34
CA ALA A 81 -7.50 -14.46 8.06
C ALA A 81 -6.88 -13.06 7.97
N ASP A 82 -7.66 -12.02 8.31
CA ASP A 82 -7.20 -10.63 8.25
C ASP A 82 -5.96 -10.40 9.12
N ARG A 83 -5.99 -10.85 10.38
CA ARG A 83 -4.85 -10.69 11.32
C ARG A 83 -3.62 -11.49 10.90
N ARG A 84 -3.81 -12.67 10.34
CA ARG A 84 -2.71 -13.51 9.85
C ARG A 84 -2.02 -12.89 8.63
N TYR A 85 -2.78 -12.34 7.69
CA TYR A 85 -2.27 -11.77 6.45
C TYR A 85 -1.95 -10.27 6.54
N GLN A 86 -2.40 -9.58 7.60
CA GLN A 86 -2.17 -8.15 7.81
C GLN A 86 -0.71 -7.71 7.60
N PRO A 87 0.35 -8.39 8.14
CA PRO A 87 1.73 -7.98 7.92
C PRO A 87 2.15 -8.08 6.46
N TYR A 88 1.64 -9.08 5.73
CA TYR A 88 1.91 -9.25 4.30
C TYR A 88 1.24 -8.15 3.48
N ILE A 89 -0.03 -7.87 3.75
CA ILE A 89 -0.78 -6.80 3.10
C ILE A 89 -0.14 -5.43 3.39
N ALA A 90 0.30 -5.18 4.62
CA ALA A 90 0.97 -3.94 5.00
C ALA A 90 2.30 -3.76 4.25
N ARG A 91 3.11 -4.83 4.12
CA ARG A 91 4.34 -4.82 3.34
C ARG A 91 4.06 -4.53 1.86
N HIS A 92 3.14 -5.27 1.26
CA HIS A 92 2.76 -5.07 -0.14
C HIS A 92 2.25 -3.65 -0.42
N ARG A 93 1.44 -3.09 0.49
CA ARG A 93 0.98 -1.69 0.39
C ARG A 93 2.13 -0.69 0.50
N ALA A 94 3.10 -0.96 1.38
CA ALA A 94 4.29 -0.11 1.52
C ALA A 94 5.15 -0.14 0.25
N ASP A 95 5.35 -1.32 -0.34
CA ASP A 95 6.10 -1.49 -1.58
C ASP A 95 5.40 -0.80 -2.76
N THR A 96 4.08 -0.98 -2.89
CA THR A 96 3.27 -0.28 -3.91
C THR A 96 3.33 1.23 -3.74
N ARG A 97 3.27 1.74 -2.51
CA ARG A 97 3.39 3.17 -2.24
C ARG A 97 4.76 3.71 -2.65
N ARG A 98 5.85 3.01 -2.29
CA ARG A 98 7.22 3.38 -2.67
C ARG A 98 7.40 3.40 -4.19
N LEU A 99 6.84 2.42 -4.88
CA LEU A 99 6.86 2.38 -6.35
C LEU A 99 6.13 3.60 -6.92
N HIS A 100 4.92 3.86 -6.44
CA HIS A 100 4.12 5.01 -6.87
C HIS A 100 4.81 6.36 -6.57
N GLU A 101 5.43 6.51 -5.40
CA GLU A 101 6.22 7.70 -5.03
C GLU A 101 7.42 7.88 -5.97
N THR A 102 8.07 6.79 -6.35
CA THR A 102 9.19 6.83 -7.32
C THR A 102 8.70 7.21 -8.71
N GLU A 103 7.62 6.59 -9.18
CA GLU A 103 7.05 6.87 -10.51
C GLU A 103 6.48 8.29 -10.63
N SER A 104 5.86 8.82 -9.57
CA SER A 104 5.29 10.17 -9.54
C SER A 104 6.32 11.27 -9.35
N ARG A 105 7.57 10.92 -9.03
CA ARG A 105 8.65 11.89 -8.88
C ARG A 105 8.87 12.65 -10.18
N ARG A 106 8.90 13.98 -10.10
CA ARG A 106 9.07 14.85 -11.26
C ARG A 106 10.53 14.88 -11.73
N ILE A 107 10.68 15.02 -13.04
CA ILE A 107 11.95 15.27 -13.72
C ILE A 107 11.95 16.75 -14.14
N PRO A 108 12.94 17.57 -13.72
CA PRO A 108 13.06 18.95 -14.17
C PRO A 108 13.19 19.01 -15.69
N ARG A 109 12.51 19.99 -16.30
CA ARG A 109 12.50 20.14 -17.78
C ARG A 109 13.84 20.58 -18.35
N GLU A 110 14.67 21.20 -17.51
CA GLU A 110 15.95 21.79 -17.86
C GLU A 110 17.10 20.77 -17.92
N VAL A 111 16.84 19.49 -17.59
CA VAL A 111 17.86 18.45 -17.55
C VAL A 111 18.47 18.22 -18.94
N ASP A 112 19.80 18.36 -19.03
CA ASP A 112 20.56 17.90 -20.18
C ASP A 112 20.95 16.43 -20.00
N TYR A 113 20.21 15.54 -20.65
CA TYR A 113 20.41 14.10 -20.52
C TYR A 113 21.73 13.61 -21.12
N HIS A 114 22.28 14.32 -22.14
CA HIS A 114 23.56 13.98 -22.75
C HIS A 114 24.77 14.34 -21.86
N ALA A 115 24.59 15.28 -20.94
CA ALA A 115 25.61 15.65 -19.95
C ALA A 115 25.66 14.70 -18.74
N LEU A 116 24.73 13.74 -18.62
CA LEU A 116 24.67 12.82 -17.49
C LEU A 116 25.65 11.67 -17.70
N GLU A 117 26.74 11.68 -16.92
CA GLU A 117 27.79 10.66 -16.99
C GLU A 117 27.20 9.24 -16.67
N GLY A 118 27.53 8.28 -17.55
CA GLY A 118 27.09 6.89 -17.43
C GLY A 118 25.68 6.61 -17.97
N LEU A 119 24.93 7.62 -18.41
CA LEU A 119 23.66 7.39 -19.09
C LEU A 119 23.94 6.92 -20.54
N ARG A 120 23.26 5.83 -20.95
CA ARG A 120 23.41 5.31 -22.32
C ARG A 120 22.89 6.31 -23.35
N SER A 121 23.52 6.39 -24.49
CA SER A 121 23.17 7.32 -25.60
C SER A 121 21.72 7.12 -26.04
N GLU A 122 21.27 5.86 -26.19
CA GLU A 122 19.89 5.52 -26.55
C GLU A 122 18.87 6.07 -25.53
N ALA A 123 19.15 5.91 -24.24
CA ALA A 123 18.30 6.45 -23.18
C ALA A 123 18.31 7.98 -23.16
N ALA A 124 19.50 8.61 -23.36
CA ALA A 124 19.62 10.05 -23.44
C ALA A 124 18.84 10.63 -24.62
N GLU A 125 18.89 9.99 -25.79
CA GLU A 125 18.13 10.37 -26.98
C GLU A 125 16.61 10.25 -26.74
N ALA A 126 16.15 9.12 -26.18
CA ALA A 126 14.73 8.91 -25.87
C ALA A 126 14.21 9.96 -24.85
N LEU A 127 14.95 10.19 -23.77
CA LEU A 127 14.59 11.18 -22.75
C LEU A 127 14.61 12.62 -23.31
N THR A 128 15.56 12.94 -24.18
CA THR A 128 15.66 14.25 -24.83
C THR A 128 14.50 14.48 -25.80
N ARG A 129 14.13 13.46 -26.56
CA ARG A 129 13.05 13.50 -27.56
C ARG A 129 11.67 13.65 -26.89
N PHE A 130 11.39 12.83 -25.87
CA PHE A 130 10.04 12.74 -25.29
C PHE A 130 9.83 13.64 -24.05
N ARG A 131 10.91 14.14 -23.43
CA ARG A 131 10.85 15.06 -22.28
C ARG A 131 9.82 14.65 -21.21
N PRO A 132 9.93 13.45 -20.63
CA PRO A 132 8.95 12.98 -19.65
C PRO A 132 8.94 13.87 -18.40
N ASP A 133 7.75 14.18 -17.88
CA ASP A 133 7.58 14.98 -16.67
C ASP A 133 7.83 14.19 -15.39
N THR A 134 7.75 12.84 -15.46
CA THR A 134 7.91 11.95 -14.29
C THR A 134 8.75 10.72 -14.60
N PHE A 135 9.30 10.10 -13.54
CA PHE A 135 10.03 8.83 -13.67
C PHE A 135 9.17 7.71 -14.22
N GLY A 136 7.87 7.66 -13.89
CA GLY A 136 6.94 6.67 -14.45
C GLY A 136 6.74 6.84 -15.95
N GLN A 137 6.67 8.08 -16.45
CA GLN A 137 6.64 8.33 -17.88
C GLN A 137 7.97 7.94 -18.55
N ALA A 138 9.09 8.30 -17.95
CA ALA A 138 10.44 7.95 -18.45
C ALA A 138 10.61 6.42 -18.56
N GLY A 139 10.15 5.66 -17.58
CA GLY A 139 10.26 4.20 -17.55
C GLY A 139 9.41 3.46 -18.58
N ARG A 140 8.46 4.15 -19.22
CA ARG A 140 7.62 3.59 -20.30
C ARG A 140 8.18 3.88 -21.69
N LEU A 141 9.25 4.66 -21.78
CA LEU A 141 9.89 4.97 -23.05
C LEU A 141 10.72 3.78 -23.54
N GLU A 142 10.56 3.45 -24.81
CA GLU A 142 11.42 2.48 -25.47
C GLU A 142 12.87 2.99 -25.45
N GLY A 143 13.83 2.11 -25.20
CA GLY A 143 15.24 2.44 -25.06
C GLY A 143 15.67 2.86 -23.64
N VAL A 144 14.74 3.10 -22.71
CA VAL A 144 15.05 3.43 -21.33
C VAL A 144 14.91 2.19 -20.42
N THR A 145 15.97 1.87 -19.69
CA THR A 145 16.00 0.73 -18.76
C THR A 145 15.88 1.18 -17.29
N PRO A 146 15.58 0.27 -16.35
CA PRO A 146 15.61 0.56 -14.92
C PRO A 146 16.99 1.06 -14.42
N ALA A 147 18.08 0.63 -15.05
CA ALA A 147 19.41 1.12 -14.74
C ALA A 147 19.58 2.60 -15.09
N ASP A 148 19.07 3.02 -16.26
CA ASP A 148 19.10 4.41 -16.71
C ASP A 148 18.29 5.31 -15.77
N LEU A 149 17.12 4.86 -15.32
CA LEU A 149 16.30 5.57 -14.34
C LEU A 149 17.01 5.70 -12.98
N THR A 150 17.74 4.68 -12.58
CA THR A 150 18.55 4.72 -11.34
C THR A 150 19.62 5.77 -11.44
N LEU A 151 20.38 5.81 -12.55
CA LEU A 151 21.40 6.82 -12.83
C LEU A 151 20.78 8.23 -12.85
N LEU A 152 19.69 8.42 -13.58
CA LEU A 152 18.96 9.67 -13.62
C LEU A 152 18.56 10.14 -12.20
N SER A 153 18.05 9.21 -11.38
CA SER A 153 17.66 9.50 -9.98
C SER A 153 18.85 9.97 -9.14
N VAL A 154 20.03 9.34 -9.30
CA VAL A 154 21.26 9.72 -8.59
C VAL A 154 21.73 11.12 -9.02
N HIS A 155 21.77 11.38 -10.32
CA HIS A 155 22.16 12.69 -10.84
C HIS A 155 21.22 13.80 -10.37
N LEU A 156 19.92 13.62 -10.44
CA LEU A 156 18.96 14.61 -9.94
C LEU A 156 19.05 14.85 -8.43
N LYS A 157 19.41 13.83 -7.64
CA LYS A 157 19.68 14.02 -6.20
C LYS A 157 20.97 14.81 -5.95
N ARG A 158 21.99 14.62 -6.76
CA ARG A 158 23.26 15.41 -6.68
C ARG A 158 22.98 16.86 -7.00
N LEU A 159 22.28 17.13 -8.09
CA LEU A 159 21.92 18.50 -8.51
C LEU A 159 21.10 19.23 -7.45
N ALA A 160 20.17 18.55 -6.79
CA ALA A 160 19.38 19.13 -5.70
C ALA A 160 20.21 19.45 -4.45
N ARG A 161 21.37 18.83 -4.26
CA ARG A 161 22.28 19.08 -3.12
C ARG A 161 23.34 20.14 -3.41
N GLU A 162 23.65 20.40 -4.69
CA GLU A 162 24.63 21.38 -5.14
C GLU A 162 23.95 22.48 -5.97
N PRO A 163 23.29 23.49 -5.34
CA PRO A 163 22.53 24.52 -6.06
C PRO A 163 23.37 25.49 -6.93
N GLY A 164 24.62 25.15 -7.21
CA GLY A 164 25.53 25.94 -8.08
C GLY A 164 26.07 25.21 -9.32
N ARG A 165 25.70 23.94 -9.54
CA ARG A 165 26.21 23.14 -10.66
C ARG A 165 25.05 22.64 -11.51
N SER A 166 24.38 23.57 -12.20
CA SER A 166 23.36 23.22 -13.19
C SER A 166 23.99 22.61 -14.44
N PRO A 167 23.53 21.43 -14.89
CA PRO A 167 23.69 21.01 -16.28
C PRO A 167 22.60 21.70 -17.14
N VAL A 168 22.53 23.03 -17.04
CA VAL A 168 21.67 23.84 -17.88
C VAL A 168 22.45 24.19 -19.12
N ARG A 169 21.92 23.84 -20.30
CA ARG A 169 22.42 24.40 -21.57
C ARG A 169 22.34 25.91 -21.48
N THR A 170 23.49 26.55 -21.48
CA THR A 170 23.60 27.94 -21.91
C THR A 170 23.32 27.93 -23.42
N ALA A 171 22.34 28.71 -23.83
CA ALA A 171 21.93 28.88 -25.22
C ALA A 171 23.08 29.42 -26.09
#